data_60a3a1327ef1585e8cbc76973635d32c
#
_entry.id   60a3a1327ef1585e8cbc76973635d32c
#
_cell.length_a   1.000
_cell.length_b   1.000
_cell.length_c   1.000
_cell.angle_alpha   90.00
_cell.angle_beta   90.00
_cell.angle_gamma   90.00
#
_symmetry.space_group_name_H-M   'P 1'
#
loop_
_entity.id
_entity.type
_entity.pdbx_description
1 polymer ?
#
loop_
_entity_poly.entity_id
_entity_poly.type
_entity_poly.pdbx_seq_one_letter_code
_entity_poly.pdbx_strand_id
1 'polypeptide(L)'
;MSDINNAKKENDFSKGSIIGHMLRLAGPMTLAQLVNVLYNIIDRIFIGKIPNDATNALTGLGVAFPICTVTIAFANLVGMGGAPLFSIERGKGNEDEAKKLLGNSFSLLIILGLLTGVTELIFKKPLLYLLGASSATFDYANQYITIYLCGTIFVMSSLGLNSFINAQGFARTGMLTVSIGAACNLILDPVFIFILGMGVKGAALATIISQFIAALWTFTFLTGKKTIIKIEKDCLIPNFKRTMKIFGLGLSGFTMSITNSAVQMVNNAVLSVWGGDLYIGAMTVINSIREVVHMPVQGISNSSQPIISFNYGAGEPERVKKAIRYMSFALLIYTVSAWILVMLFSKPLILLFNDNPALMNVTVTSMHIYFQDFL
;
A
#
# COMPACT_ATOMS: atom_id res chain seq x y z
N MET A 1 -6.68 -32.86 -1.29
CA MET A 1 -5.46 -33.06 -0.47
C MET A 1 -4.18 -32.95 -1.30
N SER A 2 -4.14 -33.42 -2.56
CA SER A 2 -2.97 -33.27 -3.46
C SER A 2 -2.52 -31.83 -3.67
N ASP A 3 -3.46 -30.90 -3.91
CA ASP A 3 -3.16 -29.50 -4.23
C ASP A 3 -2.52 -28.73 -3.06
N ILE A 4 -2.97 -29.00 -1.82
CA ILE A 4 -2.39 -28.38 -0.62
C ILE A 4 -0.97 -28.90 -0.37
N ASN A 5 -0.74 -30.22 -0.57
CA ASN A 5 0.58 -30.80 -0.39
C ASN A 5 1.56 -30.29 -1.44
N ASN A 6 1.13 -30.06 -2.69
CA ASN A 6 1.94 -29.43 -3.71
C ASN A 6 2.22 -27.97 -3.37
N ALA A 7 1.22 -27.20 -2.93
CA ALA A 7 1.41 -25.82 -2.49
C ALA A 7 2.34 -25.70 -1.28
N LYS A 8 2.26 -26.65 -0.31
CA LYS A 8 3.21 -26.71 0.82
C LYS A 8 4.64 -26.94 0.33
N LYS A 9 4.86 -27.86 -0.64
CA LYS A 9 6.19 -28.13 -1.20
C LYS A 9 6.75 -26.94 -1.97
N GLU A 10 5.95 -26.32 -2.83
CA GLU A 10 6.37 -25.15 -3.62
C GLU A 10 6.68 -23.92 -2.76
N ASN A 11 5.99 -23.75 -1.64
CA ASN A 11 6.11 -22.62 -0.72
C ASN A 11 6.88 -22.98 0.56
N ASP A 12 7.66 -24.05 0.53
CA ASP A 12 8.70 -24.38 1.52
C ASP A 12 9.98 -23.62 1.18
N PHE A 13 10.15 -22.46 1.80
CA PHE A 13 11.29 -21.58 1.54
C PHE A 13 12.62 -22.09 2.14
N SER A 14 12.58 -23.16 2.95
CA SER A 14 13.82 -23.80 3.45
C SER A 14 14.54 -24.62 2.37
N LYS A 15 13.87 -24.96 1.27
CA LYS A 15 14.39 -25.77 0.18
C LYS A 15 14.48 -25.00 -1.13
N GLY A 16 15.24 -25.51 -2.08
CA GLY A 16 15.38 -24.92 -3.41
C GLY A 16 16.19 -23.61 -3.46
N SER A 17 16.12 -22.95 -4.62
CA SER A 17 16.87 -21.73 -4.89
C SER A 17 16.22 -20.51 -4.24
N ILE A 18 16.95 -19.77 -3.44
CA ILE A 18 16.50 -18.52 -2.83
C ILE A 18 16.16 -17.49 -3.92
N ILE A 19 17.01 -17.33 -4.93
CA ILE A 19 16.78 -16.43 -6.06
C ILE A 19 15.50 -16.83 -6.82
N GLY A 20 15.29 -18.14 -7.03
CA GLY A 20 14.05 -18.64 -7.67
C GLY A 20 12.79 -18.27 -6.89
N HIS A 21 12.82 -18.41 -5.56
CA HIS A 21 11.70 -17.97 -4.70
C HIS A 21 11.50 -16.45 -4.76
N MET A 22 12.58 -15.67 -4.68
CA MET A 22 12.51 -14.21 -4.75
C MET A 22 11.90 -13.73 -6.07
N LEU A 23 12.38 -14.23 -7.21
CA LEU A 23 11.86 -13.85 -8.53
C LEU A 23 10.39 -14.24 -8.72
N ARG A 24 10.00 -15.43 -8.23
CA ARG A 24 8.61 -15.91 -8.29
C ARG A 24 7.66 -15.00 -7.51
N LEU A 25 8.11 -14.42 -6.38
CA LEU A 25 7.31 -13.52 -5.56
C LEU A 25 7.43 -12.07 -6.03
N ALA A 26 8.63 -11.61 -6.42
CA ALA A 26 8.89 -10.22 -6.78
C ALA A 26 8.10 -9.76 -8.00
N GLY A 27 8.01 -10.57 -9.06
CA GLY A 27 7.28 -10.22 -10.27
C GLY A 27 5.82 -9.84 -10.00
N PRO A 28 5.01 -10.75 -9.43
CA PRO A 28 3.63 -10.42 -9.10
C PRO A 28 3.49 -9.27 -8.10
N MET A 29 4.36 -9.17 -7.09
CA MET A 29 4.30 -8.08 -6.10
C MET A 29 4.63 -6.71 -6.72
N THR A 30 5.60 -6.64 -7.63
CA THR A 30 5.91 -5.40 -8.38
C THR A 30 4.76 -5.02 -9.30
N LEU A 31 4.15 -5.98 -10.00
CA LEU A 31 2.97 -5.72 -10.81
C LEU A 31 1.78 -5.24 -9.98
N ALA A 32 1.59 -5.77 -8.77
CA ALA A 32 0.56 -5.29 -7.85
C ALA A 32 0.79 -3.80 -7.48
N GLN A 33 2.03 -3.40 -7.23
CA GLN A 33 2.36 -2.00 -6.94
C GLN A 33 2.09 -1.11 -8.16
N LEU A 34 2.47 -1.56 -9.36
CA LEU A 34 2.19 -0.83 -10.61
C LEU A 34 0.69 -0.62 -10.80
N VAL A 35 -0.10 -1.67 -10.65
CA VAL A 35 -1.58 -1.59 -10.76
C VAL A 35 -2.15 -0.62 -9.71
N ASN A 36 -1.63 -0.65 -8.48
CA ASN A 36 -2.08 0.23 -7.41
C ASN A 36 -1.79 1.72 -7.72
N VAL A 37 -0.61 2.03 -8.25
CA VAL A 37 -0.28 3.43 -8.62
C VAL A 37 -1.09 3.89 -9.83
N LEU A 38 -1.23 3.05 -10.86
CA LEU A 38 -2.04 3.38 -12.03
C LEU A 38 -3.51 3.64 -11.64
N TYR A 39 -4.07 2.81 -10.80
CA TYR A 39 -5.41 2.99 -10.25
C TYR A 39 -5.54 4.35 -9.53
N ASN A 40 -4.63 4.69 -8.62
CA ASN A 40 -4.67 5.96 -7.90
C ASN A 40 -4.57 7.19 -8.82
N ILE A 41 -3.79 7.09 -9.91
CA ILE A 41 -3.69 8.16 -10.92
C ILE A 41 -5.02 8.32 -11.67
N ILE A 42 -5.62 7.21 -12.10
CA ILE A 42 -6.86 7.23 -12.88
C ILE A 42 -8.03 7.75 -12.04
N ASP A 43 -8.14 7.33 -10.77
CA ASP A 43 -9.14 7.84 -9.82
C ASP A 43 -9.07 9.38 -9.70
N ARG A 44 -7.85 9.93 -9.53
CA ARG A 44 -7.64 11.39 -9.50
C ARG A 44 -8.01 12.07 -10.81
N ILE A 45 -7.76 11.42 -11.97
CA ILE A 45 -8.15 11.95 -13.28
C ILE A 45 -9.68 12.04 -13.39
N PHE A 46 -10.42 11.03 -12.93
CA PHE A 46 -11.88 11.05 -12.94
C PHE A 46 -12.44 12.14 -12.02
N ILE A 47 -11.92 12.28 -10.81
CA ILE A 47 -12.33 13.34 -9.89
C ILE A 47 -12.01 14.73 -10.46
N GLY A 48 -10.85 14.89 -11.11
CA GLY A 48 -10.46 16.12 -11.79
C GLY A 48 -11.28 16.47 -13.05
N LYS A 49 -12.19 15.58 -13.47
CA LYS A 49 -13.14 15.80 -14.59
C LYS A 49 -14.59 15.96 -14.15
N ILE A 50 -14.85 16.07 -12.84
CA ILE A 50 -16.21 16.31 -12.32
C ILE A 50 -16.74 17.64 -12.88
N PRO A 51 -17.93 17.66 -13.50
CA PRO A 51 -18.51 18.89 -14.07
C PRO A 51 -18.69 19.98 -13.00
N ASN A 52 -18.47 21.22 -13.41
CA ASN A 52 -18.70 22.48 -12.69
C ASN A 52 -17.77 22.81 -11.53
N ASP A 53 -17.04 21.83 -10.91
CA ASP A 53 -16.22 22.15 -9.74
C ASP A 53 -15.03 21.19 -9.52
N ALA A 54 -14.38 20.79 -10.61
CA ALA A 54 -13.28 19.84 -10.64
C ALA A 54 -12.12 20.23 -9.70
N THR A 55 -11.79 21.53 -9.66
CA THR A 55 -10.65 22.03 -8.84
C THR A 55 -10.92 21.88 -7.35
N ASN A 56 -12.12 22.28 -6.88
CA ASN A 56 -12.46 22.17 -5.46
C ASN A 56 -12.67 20.70 -5.05
N ALA A 57 -13.20 19.86 -5.94
CA ALA A 57 -13.33 18.43 -5.73
C ALA A 57 -11.95 17.75 -5.55
N LEU A 58 -10.99 18.03 -6.46
CA LEU A 58 -9.65 17.48 -6.40
C LEU A 58 -8.87 17.99 -5.18
N THR A 59 -9.01 19.29 -4.87
CA THR A 59 -8.39 19.88 -3.67
C THR A 59 -9.00 19.28 -2.39
N GLY A 60 -10.32 19.11 -2.35
CA GLY A 60 -11.01 18.45 -1.24
C GLY A 60 -10.53 17.02 -1.01
N LEU A 61 -10.34 16.26 -2.09
CA LEU A 61 -9.73 14.93 -2.01
C LEU A 61 -8.30 15.00 -1.43
N GLY A 62 -7.49 15.95 -1.88
CA GLY A 62 -6.13 16.16 -1.37
C GLY A 62 -6.10 16.41 0.14
N VAL A 63 -7.07 17.18 0.67
CA VAL A 63 -7.23 17.43 2.11
C VAL A 63 -7.70 16.17 2.86
N ALA A 64 -8.53 15.33 2.25
CA ALA A 64 -9.00 14.08 2.86
C ALA A 64 -7.93 12.97 2.89
N PHE A 65 -6.97 12.99 1.97
CA PHE A 65 -5.99 11.92 1.77
C PHE A 65 -5.13 11.58 3.01
N PRO A 66 -4.65 12.54 3.83
CA PRO A 66 -3.94 12.23 5.07
C PRO A 66 -4.75 11.39 6.05
N ILE A 67 -6.07 11.58 6.13
CA ILE A 67 -6.95 10.77 6.98
C ILE A 67 -6.99 9.33 6.45
N CYS A 68 -7.15 9.15 5.12
CA CYS A 68 -7.07 7.83 4.50
C CYS A 68 -5.74 7.13 4.78
N THR A 69 -4.62 7.88 4.82
CA THR A 69 -3.29 7.35 5.13
C THR A 69 -3.19 6.80 6.55
N VAL A 70 -3.87 7.39 7.53
CA VAL A 70 -3.92 6.85 8.90
C VAL A 70 -4.57 5.47 8.91
N THR A 71 -5.68 5.27 8.19
CA THR A 71 -6.31 3.96 8.02
C THR A 71 -5.32 2.94 7.41
N ILE A 72 -4.58 3.32 6.37
CA ILE A 72 -3.56 2.47 5.73
C ILE A 72 -2.41 2.17 6.70
N ALA A 73 -1.98 3.14 7.51
CA ALA A 73 -0.93 2.95 8.50
C ALA A 73 -1.31 1.88 9.55
N PHE A 74 -2.56 1.88 10.03
CA PHE A 74 -3.06 0.83 10.93
C PHE A 74 -3.19 -0.54 10.24
N ALA A 75 -3.55 -0.59 8.95
CA ALA A 75 -3.51 -1.83 8.18
C ALA A 75 -2.08 -2.39 8.09
N ASN A 76 -1.10 -1.51 7.85
CA ASN A 76 0.33 -1.85 7.82
C ASN A 76 0.84 -2.27 9.20
N LEU A 77 0.40 -1.64 10.29
CA LEU A 77 0.74 -2.05 11.65
C LEU A 77 0.45 -3.54 11.88
N VAL A 78 -0.71 -4.00 11.44
CA VAL A 78 -1.12 -5.40 11.60
C VAL A 78 -0.52 -6.29 10.52
N GLY A 79 -0.55 -5.87 9.26
CA GLY A 79 -0.06 -6.66 8.12
C GLY A 79 1.46 -6.87 8.16
N MET A 80 2.22 -5.79 8.28
CA MET A 80 3.70 -5.85 8.32
C MET A 80 4.25 -6.37 9.65
N GLY A 81 3.46 -6.32 10.74
CA GLY A 81 3.83 -6.91 12.01
C GLY A 81 3.47 -8.39 12.10
N GLY A 82 2.27 -8.76 11.65
CA GLY A 82 1.74 -10.12 11.78
C GLY A 82 2.31 -11.10 10.76
N ALA A 83 2.48 -10.69 9.49
CA ALA A 83 2.93 -11.56 8.42
C ALA A 83 4.36 -12.12 8.61
N PRO A 84 5.36 -11.35 9.08
CA PRO A 84 6.66 -11.91 9.42
C PRO A 84 6.61 -12.91 10.58
N LEU A 85 5.87 -12.60 11.66
CA LEU A 85 5.69 -13.53 12.79
C LEU A 85 5.05 -14.83 12.34
N PHE A 86 4.00 -14.72 11.52
CA PHE A 86 3.35 -15.85 10.89
C PHE A 86 4.33 -16.71 10.07
N SER A 87 5.18 -16.08 9.24
CA SER A 87 6.19 -16.78 8.44
C SER A 87 7.24 -17.47 9.32
N ILE A 88 7.66 -16.85 10.44
CA ILE A 88 8.58 -17.43 11.42
C ILE A 88 7.97 -18.70 12.03
N GLU A 89 6.73 -18.65 12.49
CA GLU A 89 6.08 -19.81 13.11
C GLU A 89 5.85 -20.95 12.08
N ARG A 90 5.57 -20.59 10.81
CA ARG A 90 5.54 -21.57 9.71
C ARG A 90 6.91 -22.23 9.51
N GLY A 91 8.00 -21.45 9.53
CA GLY A 91 9.36 -21.98 9.41
C GLY A 91 9.73 -22.92 10.55
N LYS A 92 9.28 -22.66 11.78
CA LYS A 92 9.42 -23.55 12.93
C LYS A 92 8.60 -24.84 12.83
N GLY A 93 7.68 -24.94 11.85
CA GLY A 93 6.70 -26.02 11.78
C GLY A 93 5.56 -25.90 12.80
N ASN A 94 5.43 -24.76 13.50
CA ASN A 94 4.38 -24.50 14.48
C ASN A 94 3.14 -23.94 13.81
N GLU A 95 2.41 -24.82 13.08
CA GLU A 95 1.20 -24.43 12.34
C GLU A 95 0.11 -23.87 13.26
N ASP A 96 0.00 -24.34 14.50
CA ASP A 96 -1.04 -23.88 15.45
C ASP A 96 -0.81 -22.44 15.88
N GLU A 97 0.43 -22.05 16.18
CA GLU A 97 0.72 -20.64 16.51
C GLU A 97 0.59 -19.73 15.28
N ALA A 98 0.95 -20.23 14.09
CA ALA A 98 0.74 -19.50 12.85
C ALA A 98 -0.75 -19.25 12.57
N LYS A 99 -1.65 -20.25 12.80
CA LYS A 99 -3.11 -20.07 12.72
C LYS A 99 -3.62 -19.02 13.70
N LYS A 100 -3.15 -19.08 14.94
CA LYS A 100 -3.51 -18.11 15.99
C LYS A 100 -3.03 -16.69 15.67
N LEU A 101 -1.86 -16.55 15.07
CA LEU A 101 -1.36 -15.25 14.59
C LEU A 101 -2.22 -14.69 13.46
N LEU A 102 -2.60 -15.51 12.49
CA LEU A 102 -3.48 -15.13 11.39
C LEU A 102 -4.86 -14.71 11.90
N GLY A 103 -5.48 -15.53 12.77
CA GLY A 103 -6.79 -15.23 13.37
C GLY A 103 -6.76 -13.98 14.24
N ASN A 104 -5.73 -13.82 15.10
CA ASN A 104 -5.54 -12.63 15.93
C ASN A 104 -5.39 -11.37 15.05
N SER A 105 -4.61 -11.44 13.96
CA SER A 105 -4.41 -10.33 13.04
C SER A 105 -5.70 -9.96 12.31
N PHE A 106 -6.49 -10.95 11.87
CA PHE A 106 -7.80 -10.69 11.28
C PHE A 106 -8.72 -9.92 12.25
N SER A 107 -8.82 -10.39 13.49
CA SER A 107 -9.65 -9.72 14.51
C SER A 107 -9.14 -8.32 14.83
N LEU A 108 -7.82 -8.11 14.87
CA LEU A 108 -7.22 -6.79 15.05
C LEU A 108 -7.56 -5.84 13.90
N LEU A 109 -7.53 -6.31 12.65
CA LEU A 109 -7.91 -5.49 11.48
C LEU A 109 -9.37 -5.04 11.57
N ILE A 110 -10.27 -5.90 12.03
CA ILE A 110 -11.69 -5.55 12.24
C ILE A 110 -11.84 -4.55 13.39
N ILE A 111 -11.23 -4.83 14.55
CA ILE A 111 -11.34 -3.99 15.75
C ILE A 111 -10.73 -2.60 15.49
N LEU A 112 -9.53 -2.56 14.93
CA LEU A 112 -8.87 -1.29 14.61
C LEU A 112 -9.60 -0.56 13.48
N GLY A 113 -10.13 -1.27 12.48
CA GLY A 113 -10.93 -0.68 11.41
C GLY A 113 -12.20 0.00 11.94
N LEU A 114 -12.90 -0.64 12.89
CA LEU A 114 -14.03 -0.03 13.58
C LEU A 114 -13.59 1.16 14.44
N LEU A 115 -12.55 0.98 15.25
CA LEU A 115 -12.08 2.01 16.18
C LEU A 115 -11.59 3.26 15.41
N THR A 116 -10.72 3.09 14.41
CA THR A 116 -10.22 4.21 13.60
C THR A 116 -11.34 4.86 12.82
N GLY A 117 -12.20 4.07 12.14
CA GLY A 117 -13.33 4.59 11.38
C GLY A 117 -14.28 5.42 12.22
N VAL A 118 -14.68 4.93 13.41
CA VAL A 118 -15.55 5.67 14.33
C VAL A 118 -14.85 6.91 14.89
N THR A 119 -13.59 6.78 15.33
CA THR A 119 -12.84 7.92 15.89
C THR A 119 -12.65 9.01 14.84
N GLU A 120 -12.20 8.66 13.65
CA GLU A 120 -12.00 9.60 12.55
C GLU A 120 -13.33 10.23 12.10
N LEU A 121 -14.44 9.47 12.10
CA LEU A 121 -15.77 9.98 11.76
C LEU A 121 -16.26 11.03 12.77
N ILE A 122 -16.01 10.82 14.07
CA ILE A 122 -16.36 11.78 15.12
C ILE A 122 -15.52 13.05 14.97
N PHE A 123 -14.23 12.92 14.72
CA PHE A 123 -13.29 14.04 14.65
C PHE A 123 -13.05 14.57 13.24
N LYS A 124 -13.77 14.08 12.20
CA LYS A 124 -13.53 14.46 10.79
C LYS A 124 -13.54 15.97 10.57
N LYS A 125 -14.48 16.71 11.18
CA LYS A 125 -14.61 18.15 10.98
C LYS A 125 -13.38 18.93 11.46
N PRO A 126 -12.94 18.83 12.72
CA PRO A 126 -11.70 19.49 13.16
C PRO A 126 -10.47 18.98 12.41
N LEU A 127 -10.40 17.69 12.05
CA LEU A 127 -9.27 17.14 11.28
C LEU A 127 -9.19 17.76 9.88
N LEU A 128 -10.30 17.86 9.15
CA LEU A 128 -10.32 18.46 7.82
C LEU A 128 -9.87 19.93 7.85
N TYR A 129 -10.33 20.71 8.82
CA TYR A 129 -9.87 22.10 8.96
C TYR A 129 -8.40 22.18 9.34
N LEU A 130 -7.92 21.31 10.24
CA LEU A 130 -6.50 21.23 10.61
C LEU A 130 -5.61 20.89 9.38
N LEU A 131 -6.12 20.07 8.46
CA LEU A 131 -5.45 19.66 7.23
C LEU A 131 -5.59 20.68 6.08
N GLY A 132 -6.23 21.83 6.34
CA GLY A 132 -6.29 22.94 5.39
C GLY A 132 -7.56 23.00 4.54
N ALA A 133 -8.67 22.38 4.96
CA ALA A 133 -9.95 22.56 4.28
C ALA A 133 -10.41 24.03 4.38
N SER A 134 -10.71 24.62 3.23
CA SER A 134 -11.39 25.93 3.13
C SER A 134 -12.91 25.76 3.10
N SER A 135 -13.65 26.87 3.21
CA SER A 135 -15.11 26.85 3.02
C SER A 135 -15.55 26.29 1.66
N ALA A 136 -14.72 26.43 0.62
CA ALA A 136 -15.00 25.94 -0.72
C ALA A 136 -14.70 24.43 -0.88
N THR A 137 -13.72 23.90 -0.16
CA THR A 137 -13.26 22.51 -0.33
C THR A 137 -13.78 21.56 0.73
N PHE A 138 -14.27 22.10 1.88
CA PHE A 138 -14.73 21.31 3.02
C PHE A 138 -15.84 20.33 2.65
N ASP A 139 -16.83 20.76 1.90
CA ASP A 139 -17.98 19.91 1.57
C ASP A 139 -17.56 18.71 0.72
N TYR A 140 -16.65 18.89 -0.23
CA TYR A 140 -16.09 17.80 -1.04
C TYR A 140 -15.29 16.83 -0.20
N ALA A 141 -14.37 17.33 0.62
CA ALA A 141 -13.58 16.54 1.54
C ALA A 141 -14.45 15.75 2.53
N ASN A 142 -15.45 16.41 3.13
CA ASN A 142 -16.38 15.81 4.08
C ASN A 142 -17.25 14.72 3.44
N GLN A 143 -17.73 14.92 2.21
CA GLN A 143 -18.52 13.93 1.47
C GLN A 143 -17.68 12.68 1.19
N TYR A 144 -16.44 12.86 0.69
CA TYR A 144 -15.54 11.75 0.40
C TYR A 144 -15.21 10.96 1.65
N ILE A 145 -14.68 11.66 2.68
CA ILE A 145 -14.18 11.00 3.86
C ILE A 145 -15.27 10.29 4.68
N THR A 146 -16.49 10.84 4.69
CA THR A 146 -17.61 10.21 5.41
C THR A 146 -17.92 8.83 4.84
N ILE A 147 -17.95 8.67 3.52
CA ILE A 147 -18.21 7.38 2.86
C ILE A 147 -16.99 6.47 3.05
N TYR A 148 -15.78 7.00 2.86
CA TYR A 148 -14.55 6.22 3.01
C TYR A 148 -14.42 5.63 4.42
N LEU A 149 -14.70 6.41 5.46
CA LEU A 149 -14.61 5.97 6.85
C LEU A 149 -15.63 4.88 7.23
N CYS A 150 -16.78 4.84 6.57
CA CYS A 150 -17.74 3.72 6.72
C CYS A 150 -17.16 2.39 6.20
N GLY A 151 -16.17 2.43 5.32
CA GLY A 151 -15.55 1.27 4.71
C GLY A 151 -14.16 0.93 5.22
N THR A 152 -13.65 1.57 6.28
CA THR A 152 -12.30 1.35 6.84
C THR A 152 -12.00 -0.11 7.13
N ILE A 153 -12.99 -0.88 7.59
CA ILE A 153 -12.85 -2.32 7.85
C ILE A 153 -12.44 -3.05 6.57
N PHE A 154 -13.04 -2.72 5.43
CA PHE A 154 -12.76 -3.38 4.15
C PHE A 154 -11.37 -2.99 3.64
N VAL A 155 -11.02 -1.70 3.75
CA VAL A 155 -9.67 -1.21 3.39
C VAL A 155 -8.60 -1.92 4.22
N MET A 156 -8.77 -1.94 5.55
CA MET A 156 -7.80 -2.58 6.45
C MET A 156 -7.73 -4.09 6.23
N SER A 157 -8.87 -4.75 6.03
CA SER A 157 -8.92 -6.20 5.79
C SER A 157 -8.27 -6.56 4.46
N SER A 158 -8.55 -5.84 3.37
CA SER A 158 -7.96 -6.13 2.05
C SER A 158 -6.45 -6.00 2.08
N LEU A 159 -5.90 -4.92 2.65
CA LEU A 159 -4.47 -4.66 2.72
C LEU A 159 -3.76 -5.56 3.73
N GLY A 160 -4.28 -5.62 4.95
CA GLY A 160 -3.64 -6.37 6.04
C GLY A 160 -3.62 -7.87 5.79
N LEU A 161 -4.74 -8.46 5.34
CA LEU A 161 -4.80 -9.90 5.05
C LEU A 161 -4.03 -10.28 3.78
N ASN A 162 -3.89 -9.38 2.80
CA ASN A 162 -3.08 -9.63 1.62
C ASN A 162 -1.61 -9.90 1.98
N SER A 163 -1.10 -9.28 3.05
CA SER A 163 0.24 -9.56 3.58
C SER A 163 0.42 -11.03 4.00
N PHE A 164 -0.64 -11.67 4.55
CA PHE A 164 -0.60 -13.08 4.91
C PHE A 164 -0.74 -14.03 3.72
N ILE A 165 -1.43 -13.62 2.65
CA ILE A 165 -1.42 -14.36 1.37
C ILE A 165 0.00 -14.41 0.81
N ASN A 166 0.67 -13.26 0.78
CA ASN A 166 2.06 -13.14 0.33
C ASN A 166 3.03 -13.92 1.24
N ALA A 167 2.81 -13.89 2.56
CA ALA A 167 3.58 -14.64 3.55
C ALA A 167 3.46 -16.16 3.39
N GLN A 168 2.37 -16.64 2.80
CA GLN A 168 2.20 -18.05 2.44
C GLN A 168 2.84 -18.42 1.09
N GLY A 169 3.39 -17.44 0.35
CA GLY A 169 4.02 -17.65 -0.95
C GLY A 169 3.08 -17.52 -2.14
N PHE A 170 1.84 -17.08 -1.93
CA PHE A 170 0.83 -16.91 -2.99
C PHE A 170 0.83 -15.50 -3.58
N ALA A 171 2.00 -15.00 -3.99
CA ALA A 171 2.14 -13.63 -4.52
C ALA A 171 1.23 -13.34 -5.73
N ARG A 172 0.97 -14.34 -6.60
CA ARG A 172 0.00 -14.18 -7.70
C ARG A 172 -1.42 -13.92 -7.20
N THR A 173 -1.84 -14.60 -6.14
CA THR A 173 -3.15 -14.37 -5.52
C THR A 173 -3.18 -13.00 -4.83
N GLY A 174 -2.09 -12.61 -4.18
CA GLY A 174 -1.94 -11.27 -3.60
C GLY A 174 -1.99 -10.15 -4.66
N MET A 175 -1.37 -10.36 -5.81
CA MET A 175 -1.48 -9.46 -6.96
C MET A 175 -2.93 -9.38 -7.48
N LEU A 176 -3.61 -10.51 -7.59
CA LEU A 176 -5.01 -10.55 -8.02
C LEU A 176 -5.93 -9.78 -7.07
N THR A 177 -5.67 -9.79 -5.75
CA THR A 177 -6.43 -8.97 -4.79
C THR A 177 -6.40 -7.50 -5.18
N VAL A 178 -5.21 -6.97 -5.45
CA VAL A 178 -5.03 -5.56 -5.85
C VAL A 178 -5.65 -5.30 -7.21
N SER A 179 -5.43 -6.21 -8.17
CA SER A 179 -5.94 -6.07 -9.53
C SER A 179 -7.48 -6.10 -9.61
N ILE A 180 -8.13 -6.95 -8.81
CA ILE A 180 -9.60 -7.01 -8.73
C ILE A 180 -10.14 -5.70 -8.14
N GLY A 181 -9.56 -5.21 -7.03
CA GLY A 181 -9.94 -3.93 -6.45
C GLY A 181 -9.79 -2.77 -7.44
N ALA A 182 -8.63 -2.69 -8.11
CA ALA A 182 -8.38 -1.65 -9.11
C ALA A 182 -9.32 -1.74 -10.32
N ALA A 183 -9.57 -2.93 -10.85
CA ALA A 183 -10.48 -3.12 -11.98
C ALA A 183 -11.92 -2.76 -11.62
N CYS A 184 -12.39 -3.16 -10.43
CA CYS A 184 -13.72 -2.78 -9.95
C CYS A 184 -13.84 -1.26 -9.81
N ASN A 185 -12.85 -0.60 -9.21
CA ASN A 185 -12.87 0.85 -9.04
C ASN A 185 -12.87 1.57 -10.39
N LEU A 186 -11.99 1.17 -11.32
CA LEU A 186 -11.92 1.73 -12.67
C LEU A 186 -13.25 1.67 -13.45
N ILE A 187 -14.04 0.62 -13.20
CA ILE A 187 -15.37 0.45 -13.81
C ILE A 187 -16.43 1.27 -13.05
N LEU A 188 -16.38 1.26 -11.72
CA LEU A 188 -17.39 1.90 -10.88
C LEU A 188 -17.27 3.43 -10.83
N ASP A 189 -16.05 3.97 -10.88
CA ASP A 189 -15.81 5.41 -10.85
C ASP A 189 -16.59 6.16 -11.95
N PRO A 190 -16.42 5.86 -13.26
CA PRO A 190 -17.17 6.58 -14.28
C PRO A 190 -18.69 6.39 -14.15
N VAL A 191 -19.15 5.23 -13.68
CA VAL A 191 -20.57 4.97 -13.46
C VAL A 191 -21.14 5.86 -12.35
N PHE A 192 -20.49 5.90 -11.20
CA PHE A 192 -20.99 6.66 -10.05
C PHE A 192 -20.72 8.14 -10.18
N ILE A 193 -19.56 8.54 -10.69
CA ILE A 193 -19.20 9.94 -10.83
C ILE A 193 -20.02 10.63 -11.91
N PHE A 194 -20.11 10.05 -13.12
CA PHE A 194 -20.65 10.71 -14.30
C PHE A 194 -22.05 10.22 -14.65
N ILE A 195 -22.30 8.90 -14.74
CA ILE A 195 -23.60 8.37 -15.17
C ILE A 195 -24.66 8.61 -14.10
N LEU A 196 -24.35 8.33 -12.83
CA LEU A 196 -25.25 8.57 -11.70
C LEU A 196 -25.14 10.00 -11.14
N GLY A 197 -24.19 10.81 -11.62
CA GLY A 197 -24.01 12.20 -11.21
C GLY A 197 -23.67 12.42 -9.74
N MET A 198 -23.09 11.40 -9.07
CA MET A 198 -22.79 11.47 -7.64
C MET A 198 -21.52 12.27 -7.32
N GLY A 199 -20.72 12.63 -8.33
CA GLY A 199 -19.49 13.39 -8.14
C GLY A 199 -18.53 12.71 -7.15
N VAL A 200 -18.00 13.48 -6.19
CA VAL A 200 -17.03 13.01 -5.18
C VAL A 200 -17.59 11.87 -4.30
N LYS A 201 -18.89 11.88 -3.99
CA LYS A 201 -19.54 10.76 -3.28
C LYS A 201 -19.46 9.48 -4.08
N GLY A 202 -19.60 9.58 -5.40
CA GLY A 202 -19.48 8.44 -6.32
C GLY A 202 -18.08 7.81 -6.28
N ALA A 203 -17.03 8.61 -6.34
CA ALA A 203 -15.66 8.15 -6.22
C ALA A 203 -15.39 7.43 -4.89
N ALA A 204 -15.84 8.02 -3.76
CA ALA A 204 -15.70 7.37 -2.45
C ALA A 204 -16.44 6.03 -2.37
N LEU A 205 -17.66 5.97 -2.92
CA LEU A 205 -18.47 4.76 -2.93
C LEU A 205 -17.86 3.67 -3.80
N ALA A 206 -17.36 4.03 -5.00
CA ALA A 206 -16.63 3.11 -5.88
C ALA A 206 -15.40 2.53 -5.19
N THR A 207 -14.62 3.37 -4.49
CA THR A 207 -13.45 2.93 -3.72
C THR A 207 -13.86 1.92 -2.65
N ILE A 208 -14.88 2.20 -1.85
CA ILE A 208 -15.29 1.30 -0.76
C ILE A 208 -15.87 -0.02 -1.26
N ILE A 209 -16.67 0.01 -2.32
CA ILE A 209 -17.18 -1.22 -2.95
C ILE A 209 -16.02 -2.06 -3.50
N SER A 210 -15.06 -1.44 -4.14
CA SER A 210 -13.87 -2.12 -4.67
C SER A 210 -13.02 -2.74 -3.56
N GLN A 211 -12.84 -2.04 -2.45
CA GLN A 211 -12.15 -2.57 -1.27
C GLN A 211 -12.94 -3.69 -0.58
N PHE A 212 -14.26 -3.60 -0.55
CA PHE A 212 -15.12 -4.69 -0.07
C PHE A 212 -14.94 -5.95 -0.91
N ILE A 213 -14.95 -5.83 -2.24
CA ILE A 213 -14.75 -6.97 -3.16
C ILE A 213 -13.34 -7.56 -2.97
N ALA A 214 -12.32 -6.72 -2.85
CA ALA A 214 -10.95 -7.15 -2.58
C ALA A 214 -10.82 -7.85 -1.21
N ALA A 215 -11.46 -7.33 -0.16
CA ALA A 215 -11.50 -7.94 1.16
C ALA A 215 -12.23 -9.29 1.14
N LEU A 216 -13.35 -9.38 0.43
CA LEU A 216 -14.11 -10.61 0.27
C LEU A 216 -13.30 -11.68 -0.47
N TRP A 217 -12.59 -11.30 -1.54
CA TRP A 217 -11.67 -12.17 -2.25
C TRP A 217 -10.57 -12.72 -1.32
N THR A 218 -9.91 -11.82 -0.58
CA THR A 218 -8.84 -12.17 0.38
C THR A 218 -9.34 -13.12 1.46
N PHE A 219 -10.50 -12.80 2.06
CA PHE A 219 -11.12 -13.61 3.08
C PHE A 219 -11.52 -14.99 2.54
N THR A 220 -12.15 -15.06 1.36
CA THR A 220 -12.55 -16.30 0.71
C THR A 220 -11.32 -17.18 0.41
N PHE A 221 -10.21 -16.59 -0.01
CA PHE A 221 -8.97 -17.32 -0.23
C PHE A 221 -8.42 -17.88 1.08
N LEU A 222 -8.33 -17.06 2.15
CA LEU A 222 -7.76 -17.46 3.44
C LEU A 222 -8.65 -18.41 4.26
N THR A 223 -9.92 -18.53 3.94
CA THR A 223 -10.84 -19.55 4.50
C THR A 223 -10.99 -20.78 3.58
N GLY A 224 -10.55 -20.65 2.33
CA GLY A 224 -10.73 -21.65 1.27
C GLY A 224 -9.82 -22.87 1.38
N LYS A 225 -9.94 -23.77 0.39
CA LYS A 225 -9.18 -25.03 0.33
C LYS A 225 -7.77 -24.89 -0.27
N LYS A 226 -7.44 -23.75 -0.89
CA LYS A 226 -6.16 -23.54 -1.58
C LYS A 226 -5.07 -22.94 -0.69
N THR A 227 -5.45 -22.30 0.40
CA THR A 227 -4.50 -21.73 1.37
C THR A 227 -3.82 -22.81 2.21
N ILE A 228 -2.57 -22.59 2.61
CA ILE A 228 -1.79 -23.53 3.45
C ILE A 228 -2.30 -23.47 4.89
N ILE A 229 -2.45 -22.26 5.42
CA ILE A 229 -2.96 -22.00 6.77
C ILE A 229 -4.21 -21.14 6.64
N LYS A 230 -5.31 -21.59 7.25
CA LYS A 230 -6.62 -20.97 7.17
C LYS A 230 -6.94 -20.12 8.38
N ILE A 231 -7.84 -19.17 8.18
CA ILE A 231 -8.53 -18.49 9.28
C ILE A 231 -9.54 -19.49 9.87
N GLU A 232 -9.35 -19.85 11.14
CA GLU A 232 -10.23 -20.75 11.89
C GLU A 232 -10.96 -19.97 12.99
N LYS A 233 -12.23 -20.30 13.26
CA LYS A 233 -13.06 -19.57 14.22
C LYS A 233 -12.47 -19.55 15.64
N ASP A 234 -11.86 -20.66 16.04
CA ASP A 234 -11.26 -20.81 17.37
C ASP A 234 -10.00 -19.93 17.59
N CYS A 235 -9.45 -19.40 16.50
CA CYS A 235 -8.27 -18.56 16.51
C CYS A 235 -8.57 -17.04 16.48
N LEU A 236 -9.86 -16.66 16.44
CA LEU A 236 -10.26 -15.25 16.29
C LEU A 236 -10.17 -14.43 17.58
N ILE A 237 -10.09 -15.06 18.74
CA ILE A 237 -10.03 -14.35 20.02
C ILE A 237 -8.67 -13.67 20.15
N PRO A 238 -8.62 -12.32 20.23
CA PRO A 238 -7.36 -11.60 20.35
C PRO A 238 -6.64 -11.96 21.67
N ASN A 239 -5.36 -12.27 21.56
CA ASN A 239 -4.50 -12.50 22.70
C ASN A 239 -3.55 -11.33 22.90
N PHE A 240 -3.54 -10.70 24.07
CA PHE A 240 -2.75 -9.52 24.36
C PHE A 240 -1.25 -9.71 24.05
N LYS A 241 -0.67 -10.84 24.43
CA LYS A 241 0.76 -11.14 24.22
C LYS A 241 1.10 -11.20 22.72
N ARG A 242 0.21 -11.80 21.89
CA ARG A 242 0.38 -11.85 20.42
C ARG A 242 0.19 -10.47 19.82
N THR A 243 -0.83 -9.74 20.26
CA THR A 243 -1.10 -8.37 19.82
C THR A 243 0.11 -7.47 20.03
N MET A 244 0.74 -7.52 21.21
CA MET A 244 1.94 -6.72 21.49
C MET A 244 3.13 -7.11 20.60
N LYS A 245 3.30 -8.40 20.29
CA LYS A 245 4.32 -8.84 19.33
C LYS A 245 4.05 -8.32 17.91
N ILE A 246 2.79 -8.38 17.46
CA ILE A 246 2.39 -7.85 16.15
C ILE A 246 2.65 -6.35 16.10
N PHE A 247 2.22 -5.60 17.10
CA PHE A 247 2.45 -4.15 17.16
C PHE A 247 3.94 -3.80 17.24
N GLY A 248 4.73 -4.54 18.01
CA GLY A 248 6.17 -4.32 18.14
C GLY A 248 6.90 -4.38 16.81
N LEU A 249 6.59 -5.37 15.95
CA LEU A 249 7.17 -5.46 14.60
C LEU A 249 6.50 -4.50 13.61
N GLY A 250 5.19 -4.32 13.72
CA GLY A 250 4.43 -3.48 12.80
C GLY A 250 4.63 -1.99 13.00
N LEU A 251 5.15 -1.57 14.17
CA LEU A 251 5.38 -0.17 14.49
C LEU A 251 6.30 0.51 13.47
N SER A 252 7.28 -0.21 12.92
CA SER A 252 8.16 0.29 11.87
C SER A 252 7.38 0.70 10.61
N GLY A 253 6.48 -0.17 10.11
CA GLY A 253 5.65 0.13 8.95
C GLY A 253 4.62 1.23 9.19
N PHE A 254 4.04 1.24 10.39
CA PHE A 254 3.14 2.30 10.85
C PHE A 254 3.85 3.66 10.86
N THR A 255 4.99 3.76 11.57
CA THR A 255 5.77 5.00 11.68
C THR A 255 6.24 5.47 10.31
N MET A 256 6.72 4.57 9.45
CA MET A 256 7.12 4.90 8.08
C MET A 256 5.97 5.53 7.28
N SER A 257 4.75 4.97 7.37
CA SER A 257 3.58 5.51 6.66
C SER A 257 3.20 6.91 7.15
N ILE A 258 3.17 7.11 8.47
CA ILE A 258 2.86 8.42 9.08
C ILE A 258 3.95 9.45 8.75
N THR A 259 5.23 9.07 8.88
CA THR A 259 6.36 9.96 8.59
C THR A 259 6.36 10.40 7.12
N ASN A 260 6.12 9.48 6.17
CA ASN A 260 6.03 9.83 4.76
C ASN A 260 4.93 10.86 4.49
N SER A 261 3.75 10.70 5.11
CA SER A 261 2.66 11.67 4.98
C SER A 261 3.03 13.02 5.60
N ALA A 262 3.63 13.03 6.79
CA ALA A 262 4.05 14.26 7.45
C ALA A 262 5.12 15.02 6.62
N VAL A 263 6.12 14.31 6.11
CA VAL A 263 7.15 14.90 5.24
C VAL A 263 6.52 15.50 3.97
N GLN A 264 5.57 14.81 3.34
CA GLN A 264 4.90 15.32 2.16
C GLN A 264 4.09 16.59 2.45
N MET A 265 3.40 16.63 3.60
CA MET A 265 2.66 17.82 4.04
C MET A 265 3.59 19.02 4.30
N VAL A 266 4.70 18.79 5.03
CA VAL A 266 5.70 19.84 5.30
C VAL A 266 6.33 20.34 4.01
N ASN A 267 6.74 19.45 3.11
CA ASN A 267 7.29 19.83 1.82
C ASN A 267 6.32 20.70 1.01
N ASN A 268 5.04 20.31 0.92
CA ASN A 268 4.04 21.10 0.20
C ASN A 268 3.82 22.46 0.86
N ALA A 269 3.77 22.53 2.19
CA ALA A 269 3.63 23.79 2.92
C ALA A 269 4.82 24.73 2.70
N VAL A 270 6.04 24.22 2.79
CA VAL A 270 7.26 25.02 2.54
C VAL A 270 7.33 25.51 1.09
N LEU A 271 7.06 24.62 0.13
CA LEU A 271 7.09 24.96 -1.29
C LEU A 271 6.02 26.00 -1.65
N SER A 272 4.83 25.96 -1.03
CA SER A 272 3.78 26.95 -1.27
C SER A 272 4.18 28.35 -0.83
N VAL A 273 4.93 28.46 0.27
CA VAL A 273 5.37 29.76 0.81
C VAL A 273 6.58 30.34 0.07
N TRP A 274 7.58 29.49 -0.23
CA TRP A 274 8.87 29.95 -0.73
C TRP A 274 9.10 29.73 -2.24
N GLY A 275 8.40 28.77 -2.84
CA GLY A 275 8.60 28.36 -4.24
C GLY A 275 7.46 28.74 -5.19
N GLY A 276 6.28 29.03 -4.66
CA GLY A 276 5.08 29.28 -5.44
C GLY A 276 4.64 28.08 -6.30
N ASP A 277 3.68 28.29 -7.17
CA ASP A 277 3.03 27.24 -7.97
C ASP A 277 4.00 26.48 -8.88
N LEU A 278 5.05 27.15 -9.36
CA LEU A 278 6.05 26.53 -10.24
C LEU A 278 6.82 25.41 -9.55
N TYR A 279 7.25 25.62 -8.30
CA TYR A 279 7.98 24.60 -7.52
C TYR A 279 7.06 23.50 -7.01
N ILE A 280 5.80 23.81 -6.71
CA ILE A 280 4.78 22.78 -6.38
C ILE A 280 4.56 21.88 -7.59
N GLY A 281 4.43 22.47 -8.80
CA GLY A 281 4.34 21.71 -10.04
C GLY A 281 5.57 20.84 -10.31
N ALA A 282 6.77 21.39 -10.12
CA ALA A 282 8.02 20.65 -10.25
C ALA A 282 8.07 19.45 -9.27
N MET A 283 7.71 19.66 -8.01
CA MET A 283 7.71 18.60 -6.99
C MET A 283 6.66 17.52 -7.27
N THR A 284 5.53 17.89 -7.88
CA THR A 284 4.50 16.92 -8.30
C THR A 284 5.04 15.97 -9.37
N VAL A 285 5.77 16.49 -10.36
CA VAL A 285 6.43 15.67 -11.39
C VAL A 285 7.51 14.78 -10.78
N ILE A 286 8.37 15.34 -9.91
CA ILE A 286 9.43 14.60 -9.21
C ILE A 286 8.83 13.44 -8.38
N ASN A 287 7.79 13.70 -7.61
CA ASN A 287 7.10 12.68 -6.81
C ASN A 287 6.51 11.56 -7.69
N SER A 288 5.92 11.90 -8.83
CA SER A 288 5.37 10.92 -9.76
C SER A 288 6.46 9.99 -10.32
N ILE A 289 7.61 10.56 -10.72
CA ILE A 289 8.77 9.78 -11.17
C ILE A 289 9.31 8.92 -10.04
N ARG A 290 9.43 9.48 -8.83
CA ARG A 290 9.87 8.74 -7.63
C ARG A 290 8.96 7.55 -7.33
N GLU A 291 7.64 7.70 -7.39
CA GLU A 291 6.70 6.60 -7.16
C GLU A 291 6.94 5.45 -8.14
N VAL A 292 7.08 5.74 -9.43
CA VAL A 292 7.37 4.72 -10.45
C VAL A 292 8.70 4.01 -10.18
N VAL A 293 9.75 4.77 -9.85
CA VAL A 293 11.08 4.22 -9.55
C VAL A 293 11.07 3.41 -8.25
N HIS A 294 10.25 3.75 -7.28
CA HIS A 294 10.19 3.06 -5.99
C HIS A 294 9.40 1.74 -6.02
N MET A 295 8.54 1.50 -7.02
CA MET A 295 7.72 0.29 -7.10
C MET A 295 8.52 -1.02 -7.11
N PRO A 296 9.57 -1.20 -7.95
CA PRO A 296 10.37 -2.42 -7.91
C PRO A 296 11.15 -2.59 -6.60
N VAL A 297 11.57 -1.49 -5.97
CA VAL A 297 12.21 -1.53 -4.64
C VAL A 297 11.27 -2.18 -3.62
N GLN A 298 10.02 -1.73 -3.58
CA GLN A 298 9.02 -2.33 -2.70
C GLN A 298 8.71 -3.78 -3.08
N GLY A 299 8.61 -4.09 -4.38
CA GLY A 299 8.36 -5.45 -4.87
C GLY A 299 9.45 -6.43 -4.44
N ILE A 300 10.72 -6.07 -4.61
CA ILE A 300 11.89 -6.88 -4.21
C ILE A 300 11.93 -7.02 -2.67
N SER A 301 11.77 -5.93 -1.95
CA SER A 301 11.79 -5.93 -0.48
C SER A 301 10.67 -6.80 0.11
N ASN A 302 9.43 -6.57 -0.32
CA ASN A 302 8.26 -7.32 0.15
C ASN A 302 8.31 -8.81 -0.22
N SER A 303 8.90 -9.17 -1.37
CA SER A 303 9.07 -10.56 -1.77
C SER A 303 10.12 -11.30 -0.94
N SER A 304 11.13 -10.60 -0.45
CA SER A 304 12.21 -11.17 0.35
C SER A 304 11.80 -11.44 1.79
N GLN A 305 10.87 -10.63 2.33
CA GLN A 305 10.43 -10.71 3.72
C GLN A 305 9.89 -12.09 4.12
N PRO A 306 8.97 -12.75 3.38
CA PRO A 306 8.50 -14.09 3.73
C PRO A 306 9.60 -15.14 3.73
N ILE A 307 10.55 -15.03 2.79
CA ILE A 307 11.67 -15.97 2.64
C ILE A 307 12.62 -15.84 3.83
N ILE A 308 12.98 -14.61 4.19
CA ILE A 308 13.86 -14.30 5.33
C ILE A 308 13.22 -14.79 6.63
N SER A 309 11.96 -14.41 6.86
CA SER A 309 11.23 -14.73 8.09
C SER A 309 11.01 -16.24 8.25
N PHE A 310 10.66 -16.94 7.17
CA PHE A 310 10.50 -18.40 7.19
C PHE A 310 11.80 -19.11 7.51
N ASN A 311 12.92 -18.78 6.83
CA ASN A 311 14.21 -19.41 7.07
C ASN A 311 14.77 -19.08 8.46
N TYR A 312 14.48 -17.87 8.98
CA TYR A 312 14.80 -17.53 10.37
C TYR A 312 14.06 -18.47 11.35
N GLY A 313 12.78 -18.71 11.11
CA GLY A 313 11.98 -19.64 11.90
C GLY A 313 12.46 -21.10 11.78
N ALA A 314 12.88 -21.52 10.59
CA ALA A 314 13.39 -22.86 10.32
C ALA A 314 14.79 -23.13 10.91
N GLY A 315 15.44 -22.12 11.50
CA GLY A 315 16.79 -22.28 12.04
C GLY A 315 17.89 -22.37 10.97
N GLU A 316 17.67 -21.76 9.79
CA GLU A 316 18.55 -21.79 8.62
C GLU A 316 19.30 -20.44 8.45
N PRO A 317 20.27 -20.09 9.32
CA PRO A 317 20.90 -18.76 9.32
C PRO A 317 21.67 -18.47 8.04
N GLU A 318 22.26 -19.48 7.41
CA GLU A 318 23.00 -19.30 6.15
C GLU A 318 22.06 -18.93 5.00
N ARG A 319 20.84 -19.48 4.98
CA ARG A 319 19.82 -19.09 4.00
C ARG A 319 19.30 -17.68 4.25
N VAL A 320 19.16 -17.29 5.52
CA VAL A 320 18.78 -15.90 5.89
C VAL A 320 19.84 -14.92 5.39
N LYS A 321 21.13 -15.16 5.68
CA LYS A 321 22.24 -14.32 5.21
C LYS A 321 22.28 -14.22 3.68
N LYS A 322 22.12 -15.36 2.97
CA LYS A 322 22.05 -15.38 1.50
C LYS A 322 20.87 -14.59 0.96
N ALA A 323 19.67 -14.73 1.57
CA ALA A 323 18.49 -14.00 1.15
C ALA A 323 18.67 -12.48 1.33
N ILE A 324 19.20 -12.04 2.48
CA ILE A 324 19.52 -10.63 2.73
C ILE A 324 20.57 -10.14 1.72
N ARG A 325 21.63 -10.89 1.48
CA ARG A 325 22.67 -10.50 0.50
C ARG A 325 22.10 -10.34 -0.91
N TYR A 326 21.29 -11.30 -1.37
CA TYR A 326 20.69 -11.23 -2.70
C TYR A 326 19.69 -10.08 -2.83
N MET A 327 18.88 -9.85 -1.79
CA MET A 327 17.97 -8.71 -1.73
C MET A 327 18.74 -7.39 -1.81
N SER A 328 19.75 -7.21 -0.93
CA SER A 328 20.56 -5.98 -0.89
C SER A 328 21.28 -5.73 -2.20
N PHE A 329 21.84 -6.78 -2.82
CA PHE A 329 22.54 -6.66 -4.10
C PHE A 329 21.57 -6.32 -5.25
N ALA A 330 20.40 -6.97 -5.29
CA ALA A 330 19.37 -6.66 -6.29
C ALA A 330 18.85 -5.23 -6.14
N LEU A 331 18.59 -4.80 -4.90
CA LEU A 331 18.17 -3.43 -4.61
C LEU A 331 19.25 -2.42 -5.00
N LEU A 332 20.50 -2.67 -4.66
CA LEU A 332 21.62 -1.77 -5.00
C LEU A 332 21.77 -1.63 -6.52
N ILE A 333 21.81 -2.75 -7.27
CA ILE A 333 21.90 -2.71 -8.73
C ILE A 333 20.72 -1.93 -9.31
N TYR A 334 19.51 -2.24 -8.86
CA TYR A 334 18.32 -1.56 -9.36
C TYR A 334 18.34 -0.07 -9.04
N THR A 335 18.63 0.32 -7.79
CA THR A 335 18.63 1.72 -7.34
C THR A 335 19.69 2.54 -8.08
N VAL A 336 20.92 2.00 -8.21
CA VAL A 336 21.99 2.66 -8.98
C VAL A 336 21.61 2.80 -10.45
N SER A 337 21.07 1.74 -11.07
CA SER A 337 20.63 1.78 -12.47
C SER A 337 19.50 2.78 -12.69
N ALA A 338 18.51 2.79 -11.80
CA ALA A 338 17.40 3.73 -11.84
C ALA A 338 17.88 5.18 -11.63
N TRP A 339 18.79 5.40 -10.69
CA TRP A 339 19.40 6.69 -10.45
C TRP A 339 20.14 7.21 -11.71
N ILE A 340 20.98 6.38 -12.32
CA ILE A 340 21.67 6.72 -13.57
C ILE A 340 20.67 7.08 -14.68
N LEU A 341 19.61 6.26 -14.85
CA LEU A 341 18.59 6.52 -15.86
C LEU A 341 17.86 7.85 -15.61
N VAL A 342 17.46 8.11 -14.35
CA VAL A 342 16.79 9.37 -13.99
C VAL A 342 17.70 10.57 -14.23
N MET A 343 19.00 10.47 -13.89
CA MET A 343 19.96 11.56 -14.11
C MET A 343 20.24 11.81 -15.59
N LEU A 344 20.41 10.75 -16.40
CA LEU A 344 20.70 10.87 -17.83
C LEU A 344 19.47 11.29 -18.64
N PHE A 345 18.29 10.79 -18.27
CA PHE A 345 17.04 11.01 -19.01
C PHE A 345 16.07 11.95 -18.30
N SER A 346 16.57 12.84 -17.43
CA SER A 346 15.73 13.78 -16.68
C SER A 346 14.80 14.61 -17.58
N LYS A 347 15.30 15.20 -18.66
CA LYS A 347 14.50 15.98 -19.61
C LYS A 347 13.41 15.15 -20.31
N PRO A 348 13.71 13.99 -20.97
CA PRO A 348 12.68 13.12 -21.54
C PRO A 348 11.62 12.67 -20.53
N LEU A 349 12.00 12.36 -19.28
CA LEU A 349 11.07 11.95 -18.25
C LEU A 349 10.11 13.07 -17.86
N ILE A 350 10.61 14.31 -17.74
CA ILE A 350 9.78 15.48 -17.42
C ILE A 350 8.83 15.80 -18.57
N LEU A 351 9.28 15.67 -19.84
CA LEU A 351 8.45 15.89 -21.03
C LEU A 351 7.22 14.99 -21.11
N LEU A 352 7.25 13.82 -20.46
CA LEU A 352 6.06 12.95 -20.36
C LEU A 352 4.92 13.61 -19.54
N PHE A 353 5.24 14.59 -18.71
CA PHE A 353 4.29 15.25 -17.81
C PHE A 353 3.94 16.67 -18.27
N ASN A 354 4.93 17.42 -18.75
CA ASN A 354 4.73 18.82 -19.14
C ASN A 354 5.84 19.28 -20.10
N ASP A 355 5.46 20.10 -21.09
CA ASP A 355 6.35 20.68 -22.10
C ASP A 355 6.69 22.16 -21.85
N ASN A 356 6.19 22.76 -20.74
CA ASN A 356 6.48 24.15 -20.40
C ASN A 356 7.97 24.35 -20.07
N PRO A 357 8.70 25.21 -20.83
CA PRO A 357 10.14 25.40 -20.63
C PRO A 357 10.53 25.92 -19.24
N ALA A 358 9.70 26.76 -18.63
CA ALA A 358 9.97 27.32 -17.29
C ALA A 358 9.89 26.23 -16.23
N LEU A 359 8.84 25.39 -16.28
CA LEU A 359 8.67 24.26 -15.38
C LEU A 359 9.79 23.23 -15.59
N MET A 360 10.15 22.95 -16.84
CA MET A 360 11.21 21.99 -17.18
C MET A 360 12.55 22.37 -16.54
N ASN A 361 12.99 23.62 -16.68
CA ASN A 361 14.28 24.07 -16.15
C ASN A 361 14.35 23.93 -14.63
N VAL A 362 13.30 24.35 -13.92
CA VAL A 362 13.20 24.21 -12.47
C VAL A 362 13.14 22.74 -12.07
N THR A 363 12.34 21.93 -12.76
CA THR A 363 12.17 20.51 -12.44
C THR A 363 13.46 19.72 -12.66
N VAL A 364 14.22 19.96 -13.74
CA VAL A 364 15.52 19.29 -13.99
C VAL A 364 16.48 19.55 -12.84
N THR A 365 16.65 20.83 -12.45
CA THR A 365 17.57 21.20 -11.36
C THR A 365 17.12 20.60 -10.03
N SER A 366 15.84 20.74 -9.70
CA SER A 366 15.26 20.19 -8.46
C SER A 366 15.35 18.66 -8.42
N MET A 367 15.12 17.99 -9.55
CA MET A 367 15.20 16.52 -9.69
C MET A 367 16.64 16.01 -9.46
N HIS A 368 17.65 16.71 -10.00
CA HIS A 368 19.03 16.35 -9.75
C HIS A 368 19.39 16.47 -8.26
N ILE A 369 18.94 17.51 -7.57
CA ILE A 369 19.14 17.67 -6.12
C ILE A 369 18.42 16.57 -5.36
N TYR A 370 17.13 16.36 -5.67
CA TYR A 370 16.27 15.41 -4.96
C TYR A 370 16.74 13.96 -5.06
N PHE A 371 17.20 13.54 -6.24
CA PHE A 371 17.65 12.17 -6.47
C PHE A 371 19.11 11.92 -6.06
N GLN A 372 19.87 12.94 -5.61
CA GLN A 372 21.18 12.70 -4.98
C GLN A 372 21.06 11.92 -3.68
N ASP A 373 19.97 12.13 -2.91
CA ASP A 373 19.70 11.42 -1.66
C ASP A 373 19.03 10.03 -1.86
N PHE A 374 18.82 9.62 -3.11
CA PHE A 374 18.14 8.36 -3.43
C PHE A 374 19.06 7.13 -3.31
N LEU A 375 20.37 7.30 -3.29
CA LEU A 375 21.41 6.29 -3.11
C LEU A 375 21.78 6.10 -1.64
#